data_444883c89ba363942df3f12170dac3d0
#
_entry.id   444883c89ba363942df3f12170dac3d0
#
_cell.length_a   1.000
_cell.length_b   1.000
_cell.length_c   1.000
_cell.angle_alpha   90.00
_cell.angle_beta   90.00
_cell.angle_gamma   90.00
#
_symmetry.space_group_name_H-M   'P 1'
#
loop_
_entity.id
_entity.type
_entity.pdbx_description
1 polymer ?
#
loop_
_entity_poly.entity_id
_entity_poly.type
_entity_poly.pdbx_seq_one_letter_code
_entity_poly.pdbx_strand_id
1 'polypeptide(L)'
;NQLAFETALKEGMATFWSTSRNELWIKGKTSGDFLEIVEVCVNCEQNSILYRVRPKGAGACHTKGVDGQARSGCYYRVLRDGELSFREGME
;
A
#
# COMPACT_ATOMS: atom_id res chain seq x y z
N ASN A 1 10.85 0.49 -9.19
CA ASN A 1 11.99 0.16 -10.03
C ASN A 1 12.66 -1.12 -9.53
N GLN A 2 13.68 -1.60 -10.22
CA GLN A 2 14.35 -2.86 -9.88
C GLN A 2 14.99 -2.81 -8.49
N LEU A 3 15.60 -1.70 -8.12
CA LEU A 3 16.21 -1.54 -6.81
C LEU A 3 15.16 -1.62 -5.69
N ALA A 4 14.01 -0.98 -5.88
CA ALA A 4 12.92 -1.04 -4.91
C ALA A 4 12.39 -2.48 -4.78
N PHE A 5 12.25 -3.19 -5.90
CA PHE A 5 11.80 -4.58 -5.90
C PHE A 5 12.79 -5.49 -5.16
N GLU A 6 14.08 -5.39 -5.46
CA GLU A 6 15.11 -6.18 -4.80
C GLU A 6 15.14 -5.89 -3.29
N THR A 7 15.02 -4.63 -2.90
CA THR A 7 14.97 -4.23 -1.50
C THR A 7 13.72 -4.79 -0.82
N ALA A 8 12.57 -4.74 -1.48
CA ALA A 8 11.33 -5.30 -0.94
C ALA A 8 11.45 -6.80 -0.69
N LEU A 9 12.06 -7.55 -1.61
CA LEU A 9 12.29 -8.98 -1.44
C LEU A 9 13.24 -9.27 -0.28
N LYS A 10 14.30 -8.50 -0.15
CA LYS A 10 15.31 -8.66 0.90
C LYS A 10 14.74 -8.35 2.29
N GLU A 11 14.00 -7.26 2.41
CA GLU A 11 13.47 -6.79 3.70
C GLU A 11 12.13 -7.44 4.07
N GLY A 12 11.43 -8.04 3.09
CA GLY A 12 10.09 -8.59 3.31
C GLY A 12 9.02 -7.52 3.54
N MET A 13 9.33 -6.27 3.25
CA MET A 13 8.44 -5.13 3.41
C MET A 13 8.25 -4.40 2.09
N ALA A 14 7.04 -3.90 1.83
CA ALA A 14 6.76 -3.15 0.61
C ALA A 14 7.63 -1.90 0.54
N THR A 15 8.45 -1.83 -0.50
CA THR A 15 9.44 -0.78 -0.73
C THR A 15 9.21 -0.20 -2.12
N PHE A 16 9.27 1.11 -2.22
CA PHE A 16 9.00 1.84 -3.45
C PHE A 16 10.13 2.82 -3.74
N TRP A 17 10.17 3.30 -4.97
CA TRP A 17 11.05 4.39 -5.34
C TRP A 17 10.28 5.70 -5.33
N SER A 18 10.73 6.66 -4.55
CA SER A 18 10.13 7.99 -4.53
C SER A 18 10.73 8.82 -5.64
N THR A 19 9.96 9.10 -6.69
CA THR A 19 10.43 9.93 -7.81
C THR A 19 10.63 11.38 -7.41
N SER A 20 9.82 11.88 -6.47
CA SER A 20 9.93 13.27 -6.01
C SER A 20 11.17 13.50 -5.13
N ARG A 21 11.56 12.50 -4.34
CA ARG A 21 12.74 12.59 -3.47
C ARG A 21 13.96 11.88 -4.03
N ASN A 22 13.77 11.16 -5.15
CA ASN A 22 14.82 10.38 -5.82
C ASN A 22 15.52 9.40 -4.87
N GLU A 23 14.74 8.65 -4.09
CA GLU A 23 15.26 7.71 -3.09
C GLU A 23 14.32 6.53 -2.87
N LEU A 24 14.83 5.46 -2.26
CA LEU A 24 14.03 4.34 -1.81
C LEU A 24 13.13 4.76 -0.66
N TRP A 25 11.93 4.21 -0.65
CA TRP A 25 10.95 4.46 0.39
C TRP A 25 10.31 3.16 0.84
N ILE A 26 10.53 2.80 2.11
CA ILE A 26 9.86 1.67 2.74
C ILE A 26 8.56 2.19 3.34
N LYS A 27 7.42 1.63 2.87
CA LYS A 27 6.09 2.03 3.37
C LYS A 27 6.02 1.80 4.86
N GLY A 28 5.72 2.86 5.61
CA GLY A 28 5.54 2.80 7.05
C GLY A 28 6.77 3.12 7.87
N LYS A 29 7.92 3.42 7.25
CA LYS A 29 9.16 3.72 7.97
C LYS A 29 9.00 4.92 8.91
N THR A 30 8.19 5.90 8.52
CA THR A 30 7.91 7.09 9.32
C THR A 30 6.66 6.94 10.18
N SER A 31 5.60 6.33 9.64
CA SER A 31 4.29 6.23 10.30
C SER A 31 4.11 4.96 11.13
N GLY A 32 4.94 3.95 10.93
CA GLY A 32 4.78 2.63 11.54
C GLY A 32 3.81 1.72 10.77
N ASP A 33 3.23 2.19 9.67
CA ASP A 33 2.27 1.43 8.87
C ASP A 33 2.96 0.62 7.78
N PHE A 34 3.84 -0.30 8.20
CA PHE A 34 4.56 -1.20 7.30
C PHE A 34 3.60 -2.16 6.61
N LEU A 35 3.99 -2.59 5.42
CA LEU A 35 3.31 -3.65 4.68
C LEU A 35 4.27 -4.83 4.56
N GLU A 36 4.04 -5.86 5.37
CA GLU A 36 4.80 -7.11 5.31
C GLU A 36 4.40 -7.91 4.08
N ILE A 37 5.37 -8.29 3.26
CA ILE A 37 5.10 -9.07 2.05
C ILE A 37 4.84 -10.52 2.43
N VAL A 38 3.66 -11.03 2.05
CA VAL A 38 3.26 -12.42 2.25
C VAL A 38 3.53 -13.22 0.98
N GLU A 39 3.29 -12.64 -0.18
CA GLU A 39 3.42 -13.31 -1.45
C GLU A 39 3.71 -12.29 -2.55
N VAL A 40 4.52 -12.68 -3.51
CA VAL A 40 4.81 -11.89 -4.70
C VAL A 40 4.33 -12.65 -5.93
N CYS A 41 3.50 -12.02 -6.73
CA CYS A 41 2.98 -12.61 -7.96
C CYS A 41 3.38 -11.79 -9.17
N VAL A 42 3.56 -12.45 -10.29
CA VAL A 42 3.93 -11.83 -11.56
C VAL A 42 2.86 -12.20 -12.60
N ASN A 43 2.42 -11.24 -13.39
CA ASN A 43 1.42 -11.48 -14.41
C ASN A 43 1.97 -12.28 -15.61
N CYS A 44 1.08 -12.75 -16.48
CA CYS A 44 1.45 -13.62 -17.61
C CYS A 44 2.43 -12.95 -18.60
N GLU A 45 2.39 -11.64 -18.74
CA GLU A 45 3.30 -10.90 -19.61
C GLU A 45 4.61 -10.51 -18.91
N GLN A 46 4.73 -10.79 -17.63
CA GLN A 46 5.92 -10.50 -16.81
C GLN A 46 6.30 -9.03 -16.79
N ASN A 47 5.31 -8.16 -16.82
CA ASN A 47 5.50 -6.70 -16.79
C ASN A 47 4.79 -6.02 -15.62
N SER A 48 4.17 -6.79 -14.72
CA SER A 48 3.48 -6.27 -13.54
C SER A 48 3.72 -7.19 -12.35
N ILE A 49 3.87 -6.60 -11.18
CA ILE A 49 4.12 -7.33 -9.94
C ILE A 49 3.01 -6.99 -8.93
N LEU A 50 2.46 -8.02 -8.33
CA LEU A 50 1.46 -7.90 -7.28
C LEU A 50 2.08 -8.33 -5.95
N TYR A 51 2.06 -7.46 -4.97
CA TYR A 51 2.42 -7.81 -3.60
C TYR A 51 1.15 -8.10 -2.79
N ARG A 52 1.04 -9.29 -2.26
CA ARG A 52 0.05 -9.59 -1.22
C ARG A 52 0.72 -9.29 0.11
N VAL A 53 0.11 -8.41 0.89
CA VAL A 53 0.76 -7.86 2.08
C VAL A 53 -0.14 -8.00 3.31
N ARG A 54 0.51 -8.01 4.48
CA ARG A 54 -0.17 -7.93 5.77
C ARG A 54 0.20 -6.58 6.38
N PRO A 55 -0.77 -5.69 6.62
CA PRO A 55 -0.49 -4.43 7.29
C PRO A 55 0.00 -4.63 8.71
N LYS A 56 1.01 -3.88 9.11
CA LYS A 56 1.61 -3.93 10.45
C LYS A 56 1.23 -2.76 11.33
N GLY A 57 0.52 -1.77 10.80
CA GLY A 57 0.08 -0.59 11.53
C GLY A 57 -1.43 -0.46 11.51
N ALA A 58 -1.92 0.74 11.80
CA ALA A 58 -3.35 1.05 11.85
C ALA A 58 -4.01 0.98 10.48
N GLY A 59 -3.26 1.25 9.41
CA GLY A 59 -3.78 1.18 8.05
C GLY A 59 -2.74 1.60 7.01
N ALA A 60 -3.00 1.24 5.76
CA ALA A 60 -2.06 1.50 4.66
C ALA A 60 -2.21 2.89 4.04
N CYS A 61 -3.36 3.51 4.17
CA CYS A 61 -3.65 4.81 3.59
C CYS A 61 -3.15 5.93 4.49
N HIS A 62 -2.56 6.97 3.89
CA HIS A 62 -2.13 8.15 4.64
C HIS A 62 -3.29 9.10 4.99
N THR A 63 -4.49 8.87 4.43
CA THR A 63 -5.68 9.63 4.81
C THR A 63 -6.31 9.02 6.06
N LYS A 64 -7.01 9.86 6.81
CA LYS A 64 -7.65 9.44 8.07
C LYS A 64 -9.16 9.49 7.94
N GLY A 65 -9.83 8.54 8.60
CA GLY A 65 -11.28 8.53 8.69
C GLY A 65 -11.79 9.54 9.73
N VAL A 66 -13.10 9.55 9.93
CA VAL A 66 -13.76 10.44 10.91
C VAL A 66 -13.32 10.13 12.34
N ASP A 67 -12.84 8.93 12.60
CA ASP A 67 -12.31 8.48 13.91
C ASP A 67 -10.86 8.94 14.15
N GLY A 68 -10.23 9.61 13.19
CA GLY A 68 -8.84 10.04 13.27
C GLY A 68 -7.81 8.94 13.01
N GLN A 69 -8.24 7.72 12.71
CA GLN A 69 -7.35 6.60 12.41
C GLN A 69 -7.07 6.52 10.90
N ALA A 70 -5.89 6.04 10.54
CA ALA A 70 -5.54 5.79 9.14
C ALA A 70 -6.51 4.77 8.55
N ARG A 71 -7.02 5.03 7.34
CA ARG A 71 -7.85 4.08 6.62
C ARG A 71 -7.02 2.86 6.23
N SER A 72 -7.64 1.69 6.20
CA SER A 72 -6.95 0.42 5.95
C SER A 72 -6.36 0.34 4.55
N GLY A 73 -6.91 1.06 3.60
CA GLY A 73 -6.41 1.10 2.23
C GLY A 73 -6.89 2.33 1.49
N CYS A 74 -6.29 2.55 0.32
CA CYS A 74 -6.61 3.73 -0.50
C CYS A 74 -7.93 3.62 -1.24
N TYR A 75 -8.44 2.39 -1.41
CA TYR A 75 -9.70 2.15 -2.11
C TYR A 75 -10.87 2.12 -1.12
N TYR A 76 -11.03 3.20 -0.40
CA TYR A 76 -12.05 3.31 0.64
C TYR A 76 -13.40 3.84 0.14
N ARG A 77 -13.50 4.18 -1.14
CA ARG A 77 -14.76 4.61 -1.76
C ARG A 77 -15.15 3.66 -2.88
N VAL A 78 -16.45 3.48 -3.05
CA VAL A 78 -17.03 2.58 -4.04
C VAL A 78 -17.96 3.38 -4.95
N LEU A 79 -17.89 3.12 -6.24
CA LEU A 79 -18.81 3.70 -7.21
C LEU A 79 -19.95 2.70 -7.46
N ARG A 80 -21.17 3.07 -7.09
CA ARG A 80 -22.37 2.27 -7.31
C ARG A 80 -23.49 3.17 -7.83
N ASP A 81 -24.16 2.69 -8.88
CA ASP A 81 -25.28 3.41 -9.48
C ASP A 81 -24.95 4.87 -9.82
N GLY A 82 -23.71 5.10 -10.29
CA GLY A 82 -23.23 6.42 -10.65
C GLY A 82 -22.85 7.31 -9.47
N GLU A 83 -22.86 6.80 -8.25
CA GLU A 83 -22.56 7.57 -7.04
C GLU A 83 -21.35 7.00 -6.30
N LEU A 84 -20.51 7.89 -5.78
CA LEU A 84 -19.41 7.52 -4.89
C LEU A 84 -19.92 7.44 -3.44
N SER A 85 -19.57 6.34 -2.77
CA SER A 85 -19.86 6.18 -1.34
C SER A 85 -18.67 5.55 -0.66
N PHE A 86 -18.58 5.72 0.66
CA PHE A 86 -17.53 5.06 1.43
C PHE A 86 -17.83 3.57 1.55
N ARG A 87 -16.77 2.75 1.57
CA ARG A 87 -16.91 1.37 2.01
C ARG A 87 -17.36 1.37 3.45
N GLU A 88 -18.11 0.34 3.84
CA GLU A 88 -18.61 0.20 5.20
C GLU A 88 -17.44 0.25 6.21
N GLY A 89 -17.56 1.15 7.19
CA GLY A 89 -16.56 1.33 8.24
C GLY A 89 -15.34 2.14 7.82
N MET A 90 -15.33 2.74 6.63
CA MET A 90 -14.16 3.47 6.12
C MET A 90 -14.39 4.97 5.92
N GLU A 91 -15.46 5.50 6.49
CA GLU A 91 -15.76 6.93 6.43
C GLU A 91 -14.66 7.81 7.01
#